data_29235fdfc2582290641aed66c4adbae9
#
_entry.id   29235fdfc2582290641aed66c4adbae9
#
_cell.length_a   1.000
_cell.length_b   1.000
_cell.length_c   1.000
_cell.angle_alpha   90.00
_cell.angle_beta   90.00
_cell.angle_gamma   90.00
#
_symmetry.space_group_name_H-M   'P 1'
#
loop_
_entity.id
_entity.type
_entity.pdbx_description
1 polymer ?
#
loop_
_entity_poly.entity_id
_entity_poly.type
_entity_poly.pdbx_seq_one_letter_code
_entity_poly.pdbx_strand_id
1 'polypeptide(L)'
;MNKDIFVQLLGQRQFKAVRSILDVMNEVDIASLLSELDDKELALAFRLIPKDKAAEVFANMETSMQTYLVDMFSEKELKELLDDLYMDDTVDLLEELPANLVNRILDTVSPSDRTLINQLLNYPEDSAGSIMTTEYVDIRQSMTVAQSMAHIKET
;
A
#
# COMPACT_ATOMS: atom_id res chain seq x y z
N MET A 1 7.23 7.33 19.02
CA MET A 1 7.56 8.74 18.67
C MET A 1 6.57 9.68 19.34
N ASN A 2 6.98 10.91 19.75
CA ASN A 2 6.03 11.89 20.26
C ASN A 2 5.37 12.60 19.06
N LYS A 3 4.03 12.48 18.92
CA LYS A 3 3.19 13.14 17.92
C LYS A 3 3.45 14.65 17.83
N ASP A 4 3.50 15.34 18.98
CA ASP A 4 3.61 16.80 19.01
C ASP A 4 4.90 17.30 18.33
N ILE A 5 6.00 16.57 18.51
CA ILE A 5 7.28 16.87 17.84
C ILE A 5 7.16 16.65 16.34
N PHE A 6 6.51 15.56 15.91
CA PHE A 6 6.31 15.25 14.49
C PHE A 6 5.47 16.34 13.81
N VAL A 7 4.31 16.68 14.38
CA VAL A 7 3.43 17.75 13.89
C VAL A 7 4.15 19.09 13.85
N GLN A 8 4.94 19.42 14.89
CA GLN A 8 5.75 20.63 14.90
C GLN A 8 6.76 20.69 13.74
N LEU A 9 7.45 19.57 13.45
CA LEU A 9 8.39 19.47 12.33
C LEU A 9 7.69 19.63 10.98
N LEU A 10 6.50 19.03 10.81
CA LEU A 10 5.67 19.19 9.61
C LEU A 10 5.25 20.66 9.43
N GLY A 11 4.73 21.29 10.49
CA GLY A 11 4.30 22.70 10.46
C GLY A 11 5.43 23.68 10.18
N GLN A 12 6.64 23.38 10.67
CA GLN A 12 7.86 24.14 10.38
C GLN A 12 8.49 23.81 9.02
N ARG A 13 7.87 22.93 8.22
CA ARG A 13 8.37 22.45 6.92
C ARG A 13 9.78 21.83 6.98
N GLN A 14 10.12 21.22 8.10
CA GLN A 14 11.40 20.51 8.26
C GLN A 14 11.34 19.10 7.63
N PHE A 15 10.97 19.03 6.36
CA PHE A 15 10.68 17.78 5.64
C PHE A 15 11.84 16.79 5.64
N LYS A 16 13.09 17.25 5.66
CA LYS A 16 14.25 16.36 5.75
C LYS A 16 14.30 15.65 7.10
N ALA A 17 14.00 16.33 8.19
CA ALA A 17 13.95 15.72 9.53
C ALA A 17 12.78 14.72 9.62
N VAL A 18 11.60 15.10 9.14
CA VAL A 18 10.42 14.21 9.08
C VAL A 18 10.76 12.94 8.29
N ARG A 19 11.35 13.07 7.08
CA ARG A 19 11.72 11.92 6.27
C ARG A 19 12.74 11.02 6.97
N SER A 20 13.76 11.58 7.63
CA SER A 20 14.75 10.81 8.38
C SER A 20 14.14 10.04 9.54
N ILE A 21 13.08 10.56 10.15
CA ILE A 21 12.32 9.87 11.20
C ILE A 21 11.54 8.72 10.61
N LEU A 22 10.78 8.95 9.53
CA LEU A 22 10.00 7.90 8.86
C LEU A 22 10.88 6.79 8.29
N ASP A 23 12.08 7.12 7.83
CA ASP A 23 13.04 6.16 7.28
C ASP A 23 13.48 5.08 8.26
N VAL A 24 13.60 5.42 9.56
CA VAL A 24 14.04 4.50 10.62
C VAL A 24 12.89 3.80 11.36
N MET A 25 11.63 4.21 11.14
CA MET A 25 10.44 3.59 11.73
C MET A 25 10.02 2.37 10.91
N ASN A 26 9.38 1.38 11.55
CA ASN A 26 8.68 0.33 10.82
C ASN A 26 7.32 0.81 10.30
N GLU A 27 6.76 0.09 9.36
CA GLU A 27 5.58 0.49 8.57
C GLU A 27 4.32 0.57 9.45
N VAL A 28 4.14 -0.35 10.38
CA VAL A 28 3.00 -0.38 11.33
C VAL A 28 3.06 0.82 12.27
N ASP A 29 4.25 1.14 12.80
CA ASP A 29 4.42 2.31 13.68
C ASP A 29 4.19 3.63 12.92
N ILE A 30 4.57 3.69 11.63
CA ILE A 30 4.27 4.84 10.77
C ILE A 30 2.74 4.97 10.59
N ALA A 31 2.04 3.90 10.21
CA ALA A 31 0.59 3.91 10.07
C ALA A 31 -0.11 4.37 11.35
N SER A 32 0.33 3.86 12.50
CA SER A 32 -0.17 4.27 13.82
C SER A 32 0.09 5.75 14.12
N LEU A 33 1.27 6.28 13.80
CA LEU A 33 1.57 7.70 13.95
C LEU A 33 0.67 8.57 13.07
N LEU A 34 0.46 8.14 11.81
CA LEU A 34 -0.36 8.87 10.86
C LEU A 34 -1.84 8.88 11.26
N SER A 35 -2.36 7.84 11.93
CA SER A 35 -3.74 7.80 12.41
C SER A 35 -4.07 8.87 13.46
N GLU A 36 -3.06 9.46 14.04
CA GLU A 36 -3.22 10.54 15.01
C GLU A 36 -3.22 11.94 14.38
N LEU A 37 -2.95 12.08 13.08
CA LEU A 37 -2.82 13.36 12.38
C LEU A 37 -4.18 13.85 11.86
N ASP A 38 -4.28 15.16 11.58
CA ASP A 38 -5.42 15.66 10.81
C ASP A 38 -5.25 15.36 9.29
N ASP A 39 -6.33 15.51 8.53
CA ASP A 39 -6.36 15.18 7.10
C ASP A 39 -5.25 15.87 6.28
N LYS A 40 -4.94 17.13 6.60
CA LYS A 40 -3.92 17.89 5.85
C LYS A 40 -2.51 17.43 6.22
N GLU A 41 -2.30 17.16 7.49
CA GLU A 41 -1.04 16.64 8.01
C GLU A 41 -0.80 15.22 7.50
N LEU A 42 -1.86 14.39 7.46
CA LEU A 42 -1.83 13.03 6.92
C LEU A 42 -1.36 13.01 5.46
N ALA A 43 -2.03 13.75 4.57
CA ALA A 43 -1.67 13.77 3.16
C ALA A 43 -0.25 14.30 2.91
N LEU A 44 0.20 15.27 3.72
CA LEU A 44 1.55 15.80 3.63
C LEU A 44 2.59 14.80 4.16
N ALA A 45 2.32 14.18 5.31
CA ALA A 45 3.21 13.21 5.93
C ALA A 45 3.37 11.96 5.05
N PHE A 46 2.27 11.46 4.47
CA PHE A 46 2.30 10.30 3.58
C PHE A 46 3.24 10.52 2.38
N ARG A 47 3.21 11.70 1.76
CA ARG A 47 4.12 12.05 0.65
C ARG A 47 5.61 12.12 1.03
N LEU A 48 5.92 12.14 2.33
CA LEU A 48 7.29 12.15 2.85
C LEU A 48 7.80 10.75 3.20
N ILE A 49 6.94 9.74 3.19
CA ILE A 49 7.34 8.33 3.42
C ILE A 49 8.30 7.89 2.30
N PRO A 50 9.37 7.13 2.63
CA PRO A 50 10.19 6.47 1.61
C PRO A 50 9.34 5.59 0.70
N LYS A 51 9.64 5.59 -0.61
CA LYS A 51 8.82 4.88 -1.62
C LYS A 51 8.71 3.37 -1.34
N ASP A 52 9.80 2.78 -0.89
CA ASP A 52 9.90 1.35 -0.54
C ASP A 52 9.08 0.94 0.68
N LYS A 53 8.52 1.90 1.42
CA LYS A 53 7.66 1.66 2.58
C LYS A 53 6.21 2.10 2.37
N ALA A 54 5.96 2.91 1.34
CA ALA A 54 4.68 3.61 1.20
C ALA A 54 3.50 2.66 1.03
N ALA A 55 3.66 1.61 0.23
CA ALA A 55 2.61 0.61 -0.01
C ALA A 55 2.26 -0.16 1.27
N GLU A 56 3.29 -0.66 1.99
CA GLU A 56 3.09 -1.38 3.24
C GLU A 56 2.50 -0.50 4.35
N VAL A 57 2.93 0.77 4.46
CA VAL A 57 2.30 1.73 5.38
C VAL A 57 0.83 1.92 5.03
N PHE A 58 0.52 2.07 3.74
CA PHE A 58 -0.85 2.26 3.27
C PHE A 58 -1.73 1.05 3.60
N ALA A 59 -1.27 -0.18 3.35
CA ALA A 59 -1.98 -1.41 3.69
C ALA A 59 -2.27 -1.55 5.19
N ASN A 60 -1.40 -1.01 6.06
CA ASN A 60 -1.58 -1.01 7.50
C ASN A 60 -2.45 0.14 8.04
N MET A 61 -3.02 1.01 7.18
CA MET A 61 -3.88 2.11 7.59
C MET A 61 -5.34 1.68 7.74
N GLU A 62 -6.11 2.43 8.54
CA GLU A 62 -7.57 2.27 8.60
C GLU A 62 -8.20 2.70 7.26
N THR A 63 -9.28 2.02 6.84
CA THR A 63 -10.01 2.27 5.60
C THR A 63 -10.42 3.73 5.40
N SER A 64 -10.80 4.42 6.46
CA SER A 64 -11.16 5.85 6.40
C SER A 64 -10.02 6.73 5.92
N MET A 65 -8.79 6.42 6.36
CA MET A 65 -7.57 7.13 5.96
C MET A 65 -7.16 6.77 4.53
N GLN A 66 -7.24 5.48 4.17
CA GLN A 66 -7.00 5.00 2.81
C GLN A 66 -7.95 5.67 1.82
N THR A 67 -9.26 5.70 2.14
CA THR A 67 -10.28 6.38 1.35
C THR A 67 -9.94 7.84 1.12
N TYR A 68 -9.57 8.57 2.18
CA TYR A 68 -9.18 9.97 2.09
C TYR A 68 -7.94 10.17 1.20
N LEU A 69 -6.90 9.35 1.38
CA LEU A 69 -5.68 9.44 0.58
C LEU A 69 -5.94 9.12 -0.90
N VAL A 70 -6.73 8.07 -1.20
CA VAL A 70 -7.13 7.73 -2.58
C VAL A 70 -7.86 8.89 -3.24
N ASP A 71 -8.76 9.58 -2.52
CA ASP A 71 -9.46 10.75 -3.06
C ASP A 71 -8.51 11.93 -3.32
N MET A 72 -7.53 12.13 -2.47
CA MET A 72 -6.57 13.25 -2.53
C MET A 72 -5.39 13.05 -3.49
N PHE A 73 -5.08 11.82 -3.86
CA PHE A 73 -3.95 11.54 -4.76
C PHE A 73 -4.24 11.96 -6.20
N SER A 74 -3.20 12.40 -6.90
CA SER A 74 -3.23 12.49 -8.35
C SER A 74 -3.19 11.08 -8.97
N GLU A 75 -3.62 10.96 -10.24
CA GLU A 75 -3.56 9.69 -10.98
C GLU A 75 -2.14 9.06 -10.97
N LYS A 76 -1.11 9.91 -11.00
CA LYS A 76 0.27 9.45 -10.96
C LYS A 76 0.65 8.89 -9.58
N GLU A 77 0.28 9.58 -8.50
CA GLU A 77 0.55 9.13 -7.13
C GLU A 77 -0.20 7.83 -6.84
N LEU A 78 -1.46 7.75 -7.28
CA LEU A 78 -2.29 6.55 -7.13
C LEU A 78 -1.68 5.37 -7.88
N LYS A 79 -1.26 5.59 -9.13
CA LYS A 79 -0.61 4.54 -9.91
C LYS A 79 0.69 4.05 -9.25
N GLU A 80 1.56 4.97 -8.83
CA GLU A 80 2.83 4.62 -8.17
C GLU A 80 2.58 3.82 -6.88
N LEU A 81 1.52 4.10 -6.14
CA LEU A 81 1.13 3.35 -4.94
C LEU A 81 0.63 1.95 -5.28
N LEU A 82 -0.29 1.84 -6.26
CA LEU A 82 -0.90 0.57 -6.66
C LEU A 82 0.09 -0.38 -7.34
N ASP A 83 1.08 0.16 -8.06
CA ASP A 83 2.15 -0.64 -8.68
C ASP A 83 3.05 -1.32 -7.63
N ASP A 84 3.11 -0.79 -6.40
CA ASP A 84 3.92 -1.30 -5.28
C ASP A 84 3.07 -2.04 -4.21
N LEU A 85 1.73 -2.01 -4.32
CA LEU A 85 0.81 -2.68 -3.40
C LEU A 85 0.58 -4.13 -3.84
N TYR A 86 0.51 -5.06 -2.88
CA TYR A 86 0.15 -6.44 -3.19
C TYR A 86 -1.30 -6.55 -3.70
N MET A 87 -1.56 -7.57 -4.50
CA MET A 87 -2.85 -7.72 -5.17
C MET A 87 -3.99 -8.02 -4.19
N ASP A 88 -3.74 -8.80 -3.15
CA ASP A 88 -4.69 -9.05 -2.06
C ASP A 88 -5.03 -7.76 -1.30
N ASP A 89 -4.04 -6.96 -0.91
CA ASP A 89 -4.27 -5.65 -0.28
C ASP A 89 -5.07 -4.70 -1.20
N THR A 90 -4.83 -4.76 -2.51
CA THR A 90 -5.59 -3.98 -3.49
C THR A 90 -7.06 -4.44 -3.57
N VAL A 91 -7.32 -5.73 -3.50
CA VAL A 91 -8.68 -6.29 -3.51
C VAL A 91 -9.42 -5.92 -2.24
N ASP A 92 -8.80 -6.11 -1.07
CA ASP A 92 -9.38 -5.73 0.23
C ASP A 92 -9.74 -4.25 0.28
N LEU A 93 -8.84 -3.38 -0.23
CA LEU A 93 -9.12 -1.95 -0.38
C LEU A 93 -10.37 -1.69 -1.25
N LEU A 94 -10.49 -2.38 -2.39
CA LEU A 94 -11.60 -2.17 -3.31
C LEU A 94 -12.95 -2.63 -2.75
N GLU A 95 -12.97 -3.65 -1.90
CA GLU A 95 -14.20 -4.12 -1.24
C GLU A 95 -14.77 -3.09 -0.27
N GLU A 96 -13.92 -2.27 0.32
CA GLU A 96 -14.30 -1.28 1.33
C GLU A 96 -14.52 0.14 0.78
N LEU A 97 -14.05 0.43 -0.45
CA LEU A 97 -14.11 1.76 -1.02
C LEU A 97 -15.49 2.10 -1.64
N PRO A 98 -15.90 3.38 -1.63
CA PRO A 98 -17.02 3.87 -2.42
C PRO A 98 -16.83 3.63 -3.92
N ALA A 99 -17.91 3.29 -4.63
CA ALA A 99 -17.88 2.89 -6.05
C ALA A 99 -17.18 3.89 -7.01
N ASN A 100 -17.22 5.19 -6.71
CA ASN A 100 -16.51 6.20 -7.50
C ASN A 100 -14.97 6.07 -7.39
N LEU A 101 -14.46 5.71 -6.20
CA LEU A 101 -13.03 5.48 -5.99
C LEU A 101 -12.59 4.11 -6.53
N VAL A 102 -13.45 3.09 -6.42
CA VAL A 102 -13.23 1.78 -7.07
C VAL A 102 -13.02 1.97 -8.57
N ASN A 103 -13.91 2.69 -9.26
CA ASN A 103 -13.78 2.96 -10.69
C ASN A 103 -12.47 3.69 -11.01
N ARG A 104 -12.09 4.65 -10.19
CA ARG A 104 -10.85 5.41 -10.34
C ARG A 104 -9.62 4.53 -10.24
N ILE A 105 -9.56 3.61 -9.25
CA ILE A 105 -8.49 2.62 -9.13
C ILE A 105 -8.46 1.70 -10.35
N LEU A 106 -9.61 1.14 -10.73
CA LEU A 106 -9.71 0.24 -11.88
C LEU A 106 -9.30 0.89 -13.21
N ASP A 107 -9.46 2.21 -13.34
CA ASP A 107 -9.01 2.94 -14.53
C ASP A 107 -7.49 3.23 -14.51
N THR A 108 -6.86 3.14 -13.34
CA THR A 108 -5.44 3.41 -13.14
C THR A 108 -4.57 2.17 -13.33
N VAL A 109 -5.07 0.98 -12.93
CA VAL A 109 -4.34 -0.29 -13.02
C VAL A 109 -4.25 -0.82 -14.46
N SER A 110 -3.29 -1.74 -14.71
CA SER A 110 -3.14 -2.37 -16.02
C SER A 110 -4.36 -3.24 -16.38
N PRO A 111 -4.61 -3.51 -17.68
CA PRO A 111 -5.69 -4.42 -18.10
C PRO A 111 -5.54 -5.85 -17.55
N SER A 112 -4.31 -6.33 -17.33
CA SER A 112 -4.04 -7.63 -16.70
C SER A 112 -4.46 -7.64 -15.25
N ASP A 113 -4.03 -6.62 -14.50
CA ASP A 113 -4.34 -6.50 -13.07
C ASP A 113 -5.83 -6.28 -12.84
N ARG A 114 -6.47 -5.46 -13.69
CA ARG A 114 -7.94 -5.31 -13.68
C ARG A 114 -8.67 -6.64 -13.88
N THR A 115 -8.17 -7.50 -14.75
CA THR A 115 -8.75 -8.84 -14.96
C THR A 115 -8.58 -9.72 -13.73
N LEU A 116 -7.40 -9.69 -13.12
CA LEU A 116 -7.09 -10.45 -11.92
C LEU A 116 -7.91 -9.94 -10.72
N ILE A 117 -7.97 -8.63 -10.51
CA ILE A 117 -8.82 -8.01 -9.47
C ILE A 117 -10.28 -8.46 -9.62
N ASN A 118 -10.85 -8.37 -10.84
CA ASN A 118 -12.22 -8.82 -11.07
C ASN A 118 -12.40 -10.33 -10.80
N GLN A 119 -11.37 -11.14 -11.03
CA GLN A 119 -11.43 -12.58 -10.72
C GLN A 119 -11.42 -12.79 -9.20
N LEU A 120 -10.57 -12.09 -8.47
CA LEU A 120 -10.45 -12.20 -7.00
C LEU A 120 -11.73 -11.74 -6.30
N LEU A 121 -12.30 -10.60 -6.70
CA LEU A 121 -13.58 -10.07 -6.19
C LEU A 121 -14.78 -10.98 -6.45
N ASN A 122 -14.69 -11.96 -7.35
CA ASN A 122 -15.75 -12.93 -7.60
C ASN A 122 -15.69 -14.18 -6.70
N TYR A 123 -14.66 -14.35 -5.90
CA TYR A 123 -14.62 -15.45 -4.94
C TYR A 123 -15.63 -15.22 -3.81
N PRO A 124 -16.31 -16.27 -3.33
CA PRO A 124 -17.19 -16.15 -2.17
C PRO A 124 -16.42 -15.70 -0.92
N GLU A 125 -17.03 -14.87 -0.10
CA GLU A 125 -16.51 -14.54 1.24
C GLU A 125 -16.13 -15.83 2.01
N ASP A 126 -15.09 -15.76 2.84
CA ASP A 126 -14.58 -16.89 3.63
C ASP A 126 -14.09 -18.10 2.81
N SER A 127 -13.91 -17.96 1.49
CA SER A 127 -13.28 -18.99 0.66
C SER A 127 -11.74 -18.86 0.68
N ALA A 128 -11.01 -19.93 0.32
CA ALA A 128 -9.57 -19.83 0.17
C ALA A 128 -9.16 -18.81 -0.91
N GLY A 129 -10.00 -18.61 -1.93
CA GLY A 129 -9.77 -17.65 -3.00
C GLY A 129 -9.89 -16.19 -2.56
N SER A 130 -10.71 -15.89 -1.54
CA SER A 130 -10.89 -14.53 -1.03
C SER A 130 -9.78 -14.07 -0.07
N ILE A 131 -8.95 -14.98 0.41
CA ILE A 131 -7.87 -14.69 1.37
C ILE A 131 -6.49 -15.10 0.85
N MET A 132 -6.36 -15.46 -0.43
CA MET A 132 -5.09 -15.88 -1.01
C MET A 132 -4.31 -14.69 -1.55
N THR A 133 -2.98 -14.71 -1.40
CA THR A 133 -2.12 -13.88 -2.23
C THR A 133 -1.83 -14.56 -3.57
N THR A 134 -1.63 -13.78 -4.62
CA THR A 134 -1.23 -14.25 -5.95
C THR A 134 0.26 -14.03 -6.21
N GLU A 135 0.92 -13.25 -5.37
CA GLU A 135 2.36 -12.96 -5.45
C GLU A 135 3.15 -13.96 -4.61
N TYR A 136 3.48 -15.08 -5.19
CA TYR A 136 4.33 -16.10 -4.56
C TYR A 136 5.32 -16.68 -5.56
N VAL A 137 6.44 -17.15 -5.05
CA VAL A 137 7.46 -17.86 -5.85
C VAL A 137 7.37 -19.36 -5.55
N ASP A 138 6.99 -20.15 -6.54
CA ASP A 138 6.96 -21.59 -6.42
C ASP A 138 8.34 -22.23 -6.65
N ILE A 139 8.66 -23.25 -5.84
CA ILE A 139 9.90 -24.04 -6.00
C ILE A 139 9.50 -25.49 -6.26
N ARG A 140 9.98 -26.04 -7.36
CA ARG A 140 9.70 -27.44 -7.71
C ARG A 140 10.66 -28.39 -7.00
N GLN A 141 10.15 -29.53 -6.55
CA GLN A 141 10.94 -30.58 -5.88
C GLN A 141 12.15 -31.06 -6.73
N SER A 142 12.08 -30.93 -8.05
CA SER A 142 13.14 -31.31 -8.98
C SER A 142 14.27 -30.29 -9.09
N MET A 143 14.11 -29.09 -8.53
CA MET A 143 15.13 -28.04 -8.56
C MET A 143 16.23 -28.32 -7.55
N THR A 144 17.48 -28.07 -7.94
CA THR A 144 18.60 -27.99 -7.00
C THR A 144 18.56 -26.68 -6.25
N VAL A 145 19.23 -26.58 -5.10
CA VAL A 145 19.31 -25.35 -4.31
C VAL A 145 19.79 -24.16 -5.16
N ALA A 146 20.78 -24.36 -6.01
CA ALA A 146 21.29 -23.30 -6.90
C ALA A 146 20.22 -22.83 -7.90
N GLN A 147 19.45 -23.77 -8.48
CA GLN A 147 18.33 -23.43 -9.39
C GLN A 147 17.20 -22.72 -8.67
N SER A 148 16.85 -23.15 -7.47
CA SER A 148 15.82 -22.49 -6.65
C SER A 148 16.23 -21.04 -6.30
N MET A 149 17.47 -20.84 -5.88
CA MET A 149 18.00 -19.50 -5.58
C MET A 149 18.09 -18.58 -6.81
N ALA A 150 18.38 -19.15 -8.00
CA ALA A 150 18.35 -18.38 -9.23
C ALA A 150 16.90 -17.98 -9.58
N HIS A 151 15.96 -18.92 -9.50
CA HIS A 151 14.55 -18.70 -9.78
C HIS A 151 13.94 -17.61 -8.85
N ILE A 152 14.19 -17.67 -7.54
CA ILE A 152 13.73 -16.64 -6.57
C ILE A 152 14.27 -15.23 -6.90
N LYS A 153 15.46 -15.13 -7.51
CA LYS A 153 16.06 -13.84 -7.85
C LYS A 153 15.57 -13.26 -9.17
N GLU A 154 14.98 -14.08 -10.02
CA GLU A 154 14.46 -13.71 -11.34
C GLU A 154 12.98 -13.34 -11.30
N THR A 155 12.26 -13.75 -10.24
CA THR A 155 10.85 -13.43 -9.99
C THR A 155 10.73 -12.22 -9.10
#